data_58092d0c23faa934146e070a2fe8df2a
#
_entry.id   58092d0c23faa934146e070a2fe8df2a
#
_cell.length_a   1.000
_cell.length_b   1.000
_cell.length_c   1.000
_cell.angle_alpha   90.00
_cell.angle_beta   90.00
_cell.angle_gamma   90.00
#
_symmetry.space_group_name_H-M   'P 1'
#
loop_
_entity.id
_entity.type
_entity.pdbx_description
1 polymer ?
#
loop_
_entity_poly.entity_id
_entity_poly.type
_entity_poly.pdbx_seq_one_letter_code
_entity_poly.pdbx_strand_id
1 'polypeptide(L)'
;MYLGRWIRGVLMILIPIFTVLLVGAFTAIADPLTSFVLRNAAEVTFLVAATFFMYHLFVVADAFAGKLRGMGSLRGRHIVDYLALGLVCVALVAFYATAYRGSAPWAGLATKIFAPLANPPTVSASSGQDPSPPAWTGTERLNVLLLGIDSRGDSTTQNTDTMIVLSLDPVNKTAAMLSIPRDVYIDRPGVFTDKINAAFAYGGYDLTRKVVEDLLGIRLNAYALVDFDAFTKIVDAVGGVVIDVKRPVRDEAYPTPDYGVERLDITAGPQLMDGQTALRFARSRHDTNDYSRAQRQQLVLSALRTRISEGDFLRGLPGLIDRVGSAVQTNFDPANILPLARFGTGIDGDAIRSEVLYPCGGSYPHCELQSSGGDGGFYLIPDRAKIRDLAAALFYDPQVKSEGASVEVRSAGARNGLAQSVADRLTERAFTVSTVSDGATGRSAVLVRNGAKRYTANALAAQLGGLPVDTLSASETTAADIVVRVGTDFRGLATDLAR
;
A
#
# COMPACT_ATOMS: atom_id res chain seq x y z
N MET A 1 24.86 -37.34 28.91
CA MET A 1 23.69 -36.98 28.15
C MET A 1 22.91 -38.20 27.77
N TYR A 2 22.11 -38.33 26.79
CA TYR A 2 21.35 -39.47 26.32
C TYR A 2 22.19 -40.56 25.64
N LEU A 3 23.36 -40.92 26.17
CA LEU A 3 24.18 -42.04 25.70
C LEU A 3 23.37 -43.34 25.88
N GLY A 4 22.77 -43.84 24.86
CA GLY A 4 21.81 -44.95 24.81
C GLY A 4 20.38 -44.57 24.40
N ARG A 5 20.06 -43.25 24.29
CA ARG A 5 18.77 -42.71 23.82
C ARG A 5 18.98 -41.60 22.84
N TRP A 6 20.05 -41.67 22.04
CA TRP A 6 20.43 -40.64 21.07
C TRP A 6 19.28 -40.29 20.07
N ILE A 7 18.45 -41.26 19.70
CA ILE A 7 17.29 -41.09 18.85
C ILE A 7 16.30 -40.10 19.49
N ARG A 8 16.04 -40.20 20.81
CA ARG A 8 15.19 -39.24 21.53
C ARG A 8 15.79 -37.84 21.52
N GLY A 9 17.10 -37.73 21.75
CA GLY A 9 17.81 -36.45 21.71
C GLY A 9 17.75 -35.77 20.34
N VAL A 10 17.95 -36.57 19.28
CA VAL A 10 17.85 -36.09 17.90
C VAL A 10 16.41 -35.64 17.57
N LEU A 11 15.40 -36.42 17.94
CA LEU A 11 13.99 -36.06 17.74
C LEU A 11 13.63 -34.77 18.48
N MET A 12 14.10 -34.60 19.71
CA MET A 12 13.86 -33.36 20.50
C MET A 12 14.52 -32.11 19.91
N ILE A 13 15.55 -32.25 19.10
CA ILE A 13 16.16 -31.10 18.35
C ILE A 13 15.47 -30.90 17.03
N LEU A 14 15.09 -31.96 16.32
CA LEU A 14 14.52 -31.89 14.99
C LEU A 14 13.07 -31.42 15.00
N ILE A 15 12.27 -31.78 16.01
CA ILE A 15 10.86 -31.38 16.08
C ILE A 15 10.67 -29.87 16.06
N PRO A 16 11.35 -29.04 16.88
CA PRO A 16 11.22 -27.56 16.79
C PRO A 16 11.68 -27.00 15.45
N ILE A 17 12.81 -27.51 14.93
CA ILE A 17 13.34 -27.08 13.63
C ILE A 17 12.33 -27.37 12.53
N PHE A 18 11.80 -28.59 12.50
CA PHE A 18 10.78 -28.97 11.51
C PHE A 18 9.50 -28.17 11.66
N THR A 19 9.05 -27.87 12.89
CA THR A 19 7.87 -27.04 13.14
C THR A 19 8.08 -25.62 12.61
N VAL A 20 9.24 -25.00 12.85
CA VAL A 20 9.56 -23.67 12.31
C VAL A 20 9.60 -23.67 10.79
N LEU A 21 10.25 -24.68 10.19
CA LEU A 21 10.31 -24.82 8.74
C LEU A 21 8.93 -25.08 8.12
N LEU A 22 8.10 -25.90 8.78
CA LEU A 22 6.74 -26.18 8.33
C LEU A 22 5.86 -24.93 8.38
N VAL A 23 5.89 -24.19 9.49
CA VAL A 23 5.15 -22.93 9.64
C VAL A 23 5.66 -21.90 8.62
N GLY A 24 6.97 -21.76 8.45
CA GLY A 24 7.56 -20.87 7.44
C GLY A 24 7.18 -21.25 6.01
N ALA A 25 7.18 -22.53 5.67
CA ALA A 25 6.76 -23.01 4.37
C ALA A 25 5.25 -22.80 4.14
N PHE A 26 4.45 -23.05 5.18
CA PHE A 26 3.00 -22.89 5.10
C PHE A 26 2.57 -21.42 5.00
N THR A 27 3.24 -20.50 5.71
CA THR A 27 3.00 -19.06 5.59
C THR A 27 3.47 -18.51 4.23
N ALA A 28 4.44 -19.13 3.59
CA ALA A 28 4.91 -18.73 2.26
C ALA A 28 3.95 -19.15 1.13
N ILE A 29 3.08 -20.14 1.38
CA ILE A 29 2.18 -20.73 0.35
C ILE A 29 0.72 -20.29 0.54
N ALA A 30 0.30 -19.94 1.76
CA ALA A 30 -1.09 -19.68 2.12
C ALA A 30 -1.32 -18.23 2.55
N ASP A 31 -1.75 -17.38 1.60
CA ASP A 31 -2.09 -15.97 1.86
C ASP A 31 -3.06 -15.72 3.05
N PRO A 32 -4.14 -16.53 3.27
CA PRO A 32 -5.03 -16.31 4.41
C PRO A 32 -4.34 -16.50 5.76
N LEU A 33 -3.41 -17.46 5.86
CA LEU A 33 -2.67 -17.72 7.10
C LEU A 33 -1.64 -16.63 7.36
N THR A 34 -0.99 -16.14 6.32
CA THR A 34 -0.05 -15.00 6.42
C THR A 34 -0.78 -13.76 6.90
N SER A 35 -1.96 -13.47 6.38
CA SER A 35 -2.81 -12.37 6.81
C SER A 35 -3.23 -12.50 8.27
N PHE A 36 -3.63 -13.70 8.69
CA PHE A 36 -3.98 -13.98 10.09
C PHE A 36 -2.79 -13.76 11.04
N VAL A 37 -1.61 -14.29 10.68
CA VAL A 37 -0.38 -14.15 11.46
C VAL A 37 0.03 -12.69 11.59
N LEU A 38 -0.06 -11.91 10.52
CA LEU A 38 0.29 -10.48 10.55
C LEU A 38 -0.72 -9.65 11.35
N ARG A 39 -2.02 -9.93 11.25
CA ARG A 39 -3.06 -9.25 12.04
C ARG A 39 -2.97 -9.55 13.53
N ASN A 40 -2.56 -10.76 13.90
CA ASN A 40 -2.47 -11.23 15.28
C ASN A 40 -1.01 -11.51 15.68
N ALA A 41 -0.07 -10.74 15.12
CA ALA A 41 1.37 -11.01 15.24
C ALA A 41 1.84 -11.11 16.71
N ALA A 42 1.30 -10.29 17.61
CA ALA A 42 1.62 -10.33 19.03
C ALA A 42 1.18 -11.62 19.69
N GLU A 43 -0.07 -11.99 19.48
CA GLU A 43 -0.69 -13.18 20.08
C GLU A 43 -0.07 -14.46 19.54
N VAL A 44 0.15 -14.50 18.21
CA VAL A 44 0.81 -15.64 17.55
C VAL A 44 2.27 -15.77 18.03
N THR A 45 3.01 -14.67 18.11
CA THR A 45 4.40 -14.68 18.60
C THR A 45 4.44 -15.12 20.06
N PHE A 46 3.52 -14.61 20.91
CA PHE A 46 3.42 -15.04 22.30
C PHE A 46 3.11 -16.54 22.41
N LEU A 47 2.11 -17.05 21.70
CA LEU A 47 1.72 -18.46 21.70
C LEU A 47 2.86 -19.37 21.22
N VAL A 48 3.56 -18.99 20.14
CA VAL A 48 4.70 -19.71 19.62
C VAL A 48 5.84 -19.71 20.63
N ALA A 49 6.19 -18.55 21.18
CA ALA A 49 7.25 -18.44 22.20
C ALA A 49 6.91 -19.23 23.46
N ALA A 50 5.67 -19.15 23.96
CA ALA A 50 5.22 -19.91 25.12
C ALA A 50 5.26 -21.42 24.88
N THR A 51 4.83 -21.88 23.70
CA THR A 51 4.88 -23.29 23.31
C THR A 51 6.31 -23.81 23.27
N PHE A 52 7.23 -23.06 22.65
CA PHE A 52 8.65 -23.42 22.60
C PHE A 52 9.29 -23.37 23.99
N PHE A 53 8.96 -22.39 24.83
CA PHE A 53 9.42 -22.31 26.20
C PHE A 53 8.99 -23.54 27.01
N MET A 54 7.71 -23.90 26.96
CA MET A 54 7.19 -25.10 27.64
C MET A 54 7.83 -26.36 27.13
N TYR A 55 8.06 -26.47 25.82
CA TYR A 55 8.77 -27.57 25.21
C TYR A 55 10.22 -27.68 25.75
N HIS A 56 10.98 -26.59 25.79
CA HIS A 56 12.34 -26.59 26.31
C HIS A 56 12.38 -26.91 27.81
N LEU A 57 11.42 -26.39 28.57
CA LEU A 57 11.29 -26.72 29.98
C LEU A 57 11.01 -28.18 30.21
N PHE A 58 10.15 -28.80 29.38
CA PHE A 58 9.90 -30.26 29.42
C PHE A 58 11.14 -31.04 29.08
N VAL A 59 11.92 -30.68 28.07
CA VAL A 59 13.18 -31.33 27.67
C VAL A 59 14.20 -31.26 28.80
N VAL A 60 14.35 -30.14 29.46
CA VAL A 60 15.23 -29.92 30.59
C VAL A 60 14.80 -30.79 31.79
N ALA A 61 13.49 -30.81 32.09
CA ALA A 61 12.92 -31.59 33.17
C ALA A 61 13.12 -33.14 32.95
N ASP A 62 12.87 -33.65 31.72
CA ASP A 62 13.04 -35.04 31.36
C ASP A 62 14.53 -35.45 31.42
N ALA A 63 15.43 -34.58 30.94
CA ALA A 63 16.88 -34.81 31.06
C ALA A 63 17.33 -34.89 32.52
N PHE A 64 16.82 -33.99 33.37
CA PHE A 64 17.13 -33.97 34.80
C PHE A 64 16.57 -35.19 35.52
N ALA A 65 15.32 -35.57 35.29
CA ALA A 65 14.66 -36.73 35.82
C ALA A 65 15.36 -38.04 35.39
N GLY A 66 15.84 -38.08 34.14
CA GLY A 66 16.64 -39.21 33.63
C GLY A 66 17.97 -39.38 34.36
N LYS A 67 18.63 -38.28 34.70
CA LYS A 67 19.86 -38.25 35.48
C LYS A 67 19.64 -38.74 36.92
N LEU A 68 18.57 -38.26 37.59
CA LEU A 68 18.22 -38.66 38.95
C LEU A 68 17.93 -40.18 39.08
N ARG A 69 17.25 -40.75 38.09
CA ARG A 69 16.93 -42.20 38.08
C ARG A 69 18.15 -43.12 37.89
N GLY A 70 19.26 -42.60 37.33
CA GLY A 70 20.48 -43.35 37.09
C GLY A 70 21.51 -43.28 38.21
N MET A 71 21.29 -42.51 39.26
CA MET A 71 22.24 -42.25 40.32
C MET A 71 21.79 -42.85 41.66
N GLY A 72 22.50 -43.84 42.15
CA GLY A 72 22.36 -44.31 43.53
C GLY A 72 22.73 -43.23 44.56
N SER A 73 22.26 -43.37 45.81
CA SER A 73 22.25 -42.39 46.88
C SER A 73 23.62 -41.82 47.27
N LEU A 74 24.07 -40.74 46.66
CA LEU A 74 25.20 -39.93 47.14
C LEU A 74 24.72 -38.48 47.34
N ARG A 75 24.39 -38.16 48.59
CA ARG A 75 23.71 -36.92 49.02
C ARG A 75 24.45 -35.59 48.74
N GLY A 76 25.73 -35.61 48.42
CA GLY A 76 26.52 -34.37 48.21
C GLY A 76 26.63 -33.86 46.78
N ARG A 77 26.28 -34.69 45.77
CA ARG A 77 26.45 -34.36 44.36
C ARG A 77 25.26 -33.65 43.73
N HIS A 78 24.13 -33.67 44.40
CA HIS A 78 22.88 -33.12 43.88
C HIS A 78 22.81 -31.57 43.87
N ILE A 79 23.56 -30.88 44.73
CA ILE A 79 23.55 -29.41 44.81
C ILE A 79 24.06 -28.81 43.49
N VAL A 80 25.13 -29.34 42.92
CA VAL A 80 25.68 -28.88 41.64
C VAL A 80 24.68 -29.10 40.49
N ASP A 81 23.96 -30.23 40.51
CA ASP A 81 22.95 -30.54 39.50
C ASP A 81 21.72 -29.63 39.58
N TYR A 82 21.27 -29.30 40.80
CA TYR A 82 20.19 -28.33 41.01
C TYR A 82 20.62 -26.91 40.65
N LEU A 83 21.84 -26.49 40.93
CA LEU A 83 22.40 -25.22 40.51
C LEU A 83 22.50 -25.14 38.99
N ALA A 84 22.96 -26.20 38.32
CA ALA A 84 23.03 -26.27 36.87
C ALA A 84 21.64 -26.21 36.24
N LEU A 85 20.63 -26.89 36.82
CA LEU A 85 19.23 -26.80 36.37
C LEU A 85 18.71 -25.36 36.51
N GLY A 86 18.94 -24.73 37.68
CA GLY A 86 18.54 -23.33 37.93
C GLY A 86 19.16 -22.38 36.91
N LEU A 87 20.47 -22.52 36.61
CA LEU A 87 21.16 -21.70 35.62
C LEU A 87 20.56 -21.88 34.21
N VAL A 88 20.26 -23.10 33.80
CA VAL A 88 19.62 -23.37 32.50
C VAL A 88 18.21 -22.75 32.45
N CYS A 89 17.44 -22.91 33.53
CA CYS A 89 16.10 -22.27 33.58
C CYS A 89 16.18 -20.74 33.50
N VAL A 90 17.10 -20.10 34.22
CA VAL A 90 17.34 -18.67 34.15
C VAL A 90 17.77 -18.23 32.75
N ALA A 91 18.65 -18.97 32.10
CA ALA A 91 19.10 -18.70 30.74
C ALA A 91 17.95 -18.83 29.74
N LEU A 92 17.08 -19.83 29.88
CA LEU A 92 15.88 -19.98 29.05
C LEU A 92 14.91 -18.82 29.25
N VAL A 93 14.61 -18.44 30.47
CA VAL A 93 13.74 -17.29 30.76
C VAL A 93 14.32 -16.01 30.16
N ALA A 94 15.63 -15.76 30.36
CA ALA A 94 16.29 -14.59 29.80
C ALA A 94 16.25 -14.58 28.26
N PHE A 95 16.47 -15.71 27.61
CA PHE A 95 16.39 -15.86 26.16
C PHE A 95 14.99 -15.54 25.64
N TYR A 96 13.95 -16.16 26.24
CA TYR A 96 12.58 -15.93 25.79
C TYR A 96 12.06 -14.52 26.13
N ALA A 97 12.48 -13.95 27.26
CA ALA A 97 12.16 -12.58 27.62
C ALA A 97 12.79 -11.58 26.62
N THR A 98 14.03 -11.85 26.18
CA THR A 98 14.72 -11.02 25.18
C THR A 98 14.06 -11.17 23.80
N ALA A 99 13.72 -12.38 23.40
CA ALA A 99 13.01 -12.65 22.14
C ALA A 99 11.62 -11.97 22.13
N TYR A 100 10.88 -12.06 23.26
CA TYR A 100 9.59 -11.39 23.41
C TYR A 100 9.72 -9.87 23.36
N ARG A 101 10.71 -9.28 24.05
CA ARG A 101 10.97 -7.83 23.99
C ARG A 101 11.33 -7.39 22.57
N GLY A 102 12.05 -8.18 21.80
CA GLY A 102 12.35 -7.92 20.40
C GLY A 102 11.13 -8.01 19.48
N SER A 103 10.10 -8.78 19.86
CA SER A 103 8.85 -8.92 19.08
C SER A 103 7.75 -7.93 19.50
N ALA A 104 7.83 -7.38 20.71
CA ALA A 104 6.83 -6.43 21.24
C ALA A 104 6.64 -5.16 20.37
N PRO A 105 7.69 -4.58 19.76
CA PRO A 105 7.55 -3.47 18.81
C PRO A 105 6.62 -3.78 17.64
N TRP A 106 6.66 -5.00 17.11
CA TRP A 106 5.78 -5.42 16.01
C TRP A 106 4.30 -5.43 16.38
N ALA A 107 3.98 -5.82 17.61
CA ALA A 107 2.62 -5.87 18.10
C ALA A 107 2.01 -4.47 18.31
N GLY A 108 2.80 -3.56 18.89
CA GLY A 108 2.38 -2.17 19.11
C GLY A 108 2.29 -1.37 17.81
N LEU A 109 2.92 -1.84 16.75
CA LEU A 109 2.96 -1.22 15.45
C LEU A 109 1.65 -1.32 14.70
N ALA A 110 1.13 -2.54 14.56
CA ALA A 110 -0.14 -2.77 13.89
C ALA A 110 -1.23 -1.88 14.48
N THR A 111 -1.27 -1.74 15.82
CA THR A 111 -2.25 -0.89 16.51
C THR A 111 -2.01 0.61 16.31
N LYS A 112 -0.78 1.06 16.09
CA LYS A 112 -0.46 2.50 15.92
C LYS A 112 -0.58 2.99 14.48
N ILE A 113 -0.10 2.22 13.51
CA ILE A 113 -0.18 2.59 12.08
C ILE A 113 -1.59 2.39 11.52
N PHE A 114 -2.27 1.35 11.98
CA PHE A 114 -3.60 0.96 11.49
C PHE A 114 -4.73 1.37 12.45
N ALA A 115 -4.45 2.20 13.46
CA ALA A 115 -5.50 2.81 14.26
C ALA A 115 -6.38 3.68 13.36
N PRO A 116 -7.72 3.50 13.38
CA PRO A 116 -8.61 4.48 12.79
C PRO A 116 -8.29 5.84 13.39
N LEU A 117 -8.32 6.90 12.57
CA LEU A 117 -8.16 8.29 13.07
C LEU A 117 -9.03 8.48 14.32
N ALA A 118 -8.39 8.62 15.47
CA ALA A 118 -9.09 8.96 16.70
C ALA A 118 -9.67 10.37 16.51
N ASN A 119 -10.99 10.45 16.35
CA ASN A 119 -11.76 11.65 16.08
C ASN A 119 -11.51 12.32 14.71
N PRO A 120 -12.04 11.77 13.61
CA PRO A 120 -12.28 12.61 12.45
C PRO A 120 -13.22 13.75 12.88
N PRO A 121 -13.03 15.00 12.40
CA PRO A 121 -13.96 16.07 12.68
C PRO A 121 -15.35 15.59 12.28
N THR A 122 -16.27 15.57 13.25
CA THR A 122 -17.65 15.12 13.07
C THR A 122 -18.40 16.13 12.23
N VAL A 123 -18.31 16.00 10.92
CA VAL A 123 -19.37 16.50 10.06
C VAL A 123 -20.42 15.40 10.05
N SER A 124 -21.67 15.76 10.43
CA SER A 124 -22.81 14.83 10.40
C SER A 124 -22.97 14.27 8.99
N ALA A 125 -22.29 13.19 8.71
CA ALA A 125 -22.46 12.44 7.48
C ALA A 125 -23.82 11.76 7.56
N SER A 126 -24.70 12.11 6.66
CA SER A 126 -25.92 11.32 6.40
C SER A 126 -25.50 9.86 6.23
N SER A 127 -26.15 9.00 6.98
CA SER A 127 -25.95 7.58 7.13
C SER A 127 -26.02 6.79 5.80
N GLY A 128 -24.90 6.75 5.11
CA GLY A 128 -24.61 5.82 4.04
C GLY A 128 -23.13 5.49 4.20
N GLN A 129 -22.82 4.49 5.01
CA GLN A 129 -21.49 3.93 5.04
C GLN A 129 -21.18 3.36 3.66
N ASP A 130 -20.38 4.10 2.88
CA ASP A 130 -19.72 3.51 1.72
C ASP A 130 -18.90 2.31 2.21
N PRO A 131 -19.10 1.13 1.65
CA PRO A 131 -18.33 -0.04 2.10
C PRO A 131 -16.84 0.26 1.99
N SER A 132 -16.11 -0.09 3.03
CA SER A 132 -14.63 -0.05 3.00
C SER A 132 -14.15 -0.73 1.72
N PRO A 133 -13.18 -0.14 0.98
CA PRO A 133 -12.68 -0.78 -0.22
C PRO A 133 -12.21 -2.19 0.12
N PRO A 134 -12.46 -3.18 -0.77
CA PRO A 134 -12.03 -4.56 -0.53
C PRO A 134 -10.52 -4.62 -0.34
N ALA A 135 -10.05 -5.56 0.47
CA ALA A 135 -8.64 -5.78 0.70
C ALA A 135 -7.93 -6.06 -0.64
N TRP A 136 -6.78 -5.42 -0.87
CA TRP A 136 -5.98 -5.64 -2.06
C TRP A 136 -5.36 -7.05 -2.04
N THR A 137 -5.51 -7.79 -3.13
CA THR A 137 -5.07 -9.18 -3.23
C THR A 137 -3.68 -9.34 -3.86
N GLY A 138 -3.06 -8.25 -4.29
CA GLY A 138 -1.75 -8.28 -4.96
C GLY A 138 -1.81 -8.46 -6.48
N THR A 139 -2.98 -8.68 -7.05
CA THR A 139 -3.15 -8.92 -8.51
C THR A 139 -3.85 -7.79 -9.23
N GLU A 140 -4.53 -6.93 -8.53
CA GLU A 140 -5.27 -5.79 -9.07
C GLU A 140 -4.49 -4.48 -8.94
N ARG A 141 -4.84 -3.53 -9.78
CA ARG A 141 -4.30 -2.17 -9.67
C ARG A 141 -4.67 -1.57 -8.31
N LEU A 142 -3.68 -1.00 -7.65
CA LEU A 142 -3.82 -0.36 -6.35
C LEU A 142 -3.61 1.15 -6.48
N ASN A 143 -4.64 1.93 -6.15
CA ASN A 143 -4.57 3.37 -6.11
C ASN A 143 -4.49 3.84 -4.65
N VAL A 144 -3.39 4.47 -4.29
CA VAL A 144 -3.13 4.97 -2.93
C VAL A 144 -3.06 6.49 -2.96
N LEU A 145 -3.82 7.15 -2.09
CA LEU A 145 -3.74 8.59 -1.90
C LEU A 145 -2.68 8.91 -0.83
N LEU A 146 -1.57 9.50 -1.26
CA LEU A 146 -0.54 10.00 -0.37
C LEU A 146 -0.88 11.43 0.04
N LEU A 147 -0.99 11.67 1.34
CA LEU A 147 -1.31 12.95 1.94
C LEU A 147 -0.15 13.42 2.82
N GLY A 148 0.30 14.65 2.60
CA GLY A 148 1.29 15.30 3.46
C GLY A 148 0.66 16.43 4.26
N ILE A 149 0.84 16.41 5.58
CA ILE A 149 0.35 17.47 6.48
C ILE A 149 1.50 18.14 7.22
N ASP A 150 1.29 19.42 7.55
CA ASP A 150 2.14 20.15 8.47
C ASP A 150 1.52 20.08 9.87
N SER A 151 2.01 19.18 10.71
CA SER A 151 1.50 18.95 12.06
C SER A 151 2.11 19.88 13.12
N ARG A 152 2.78 20.98 12.71
CA ARG A 152 3.33 21.95 13.65
C ARG A 152 2.23 22.71 14.38
N GLY A 153 2.17 22.54 15.70
CA GLY A 153 1.25 23.23 16.61
C GLY A 153 -0.08 22.52 16.84
N ASP A 154 -0.82 23.01 17.83
CA ASP A 154 -2.14 22.53 18.30
C ASP A 154 -3.30 22.86 17.33
N SER A 155 -3.05 23.05 16.02
CA SER A 155 -4.12 23.38 15.10
C SER A 155 -5.05 22.17 14.91
N THR A 156 -6.28 22.31 15.36
CA THR A 156 -7.36 21.32 15.18
C THR A 156 -7.80 21.19 13.73
N THR A 157 -7.32 22.07 12.85
CA THR A 157 -7.62 22.07 11.40
C THR A 157 -6.33 21.89 10.62
N GLN A 158 -6.14 20.67 10.10
CA GLN A 158 -4.96 20.32 9.32
C GLN A 158 -5.32 20.25 7.82
N ASN A 159 -4.85 21.24 7.05
CA ASN A 159 -4.91 21.18 5.60
C ASN A 159 -3.80 20.29 5.05
N THR A 160 -4.09 19.61 3.93
CA THR A 160 -3.09 18.82 3.23
C THR A 160 -2.27 19.70 2.27
N ASP A 161 -0.96 19.78 2.50
CA ASP A 161 -0.05 20.52 1.61
C ASP A 161 0.46 19.69 0.43
N THR A 162 0.35 18.38 0.52
CA THR A 162 0.74 17.42 -0.53
C THR A 162 -0.40 16.44 -0.76
N MET A 163 -0.79 16.28 -2.02
CA MET A 163 -1.73 15.26 -2.47
C MET A 163 -1.19 14.60 -3.72
N ILE A 164 -0.85 13.31 -3.62
CA ILE A 164 -0.32 12.52 -4.73
C ILE A 164 -1.13 11.23 -4.81
N VAL A 165 -1.68 10.93 -5.97
CA VAL A 165 -2.25 9.61 -6.24
C VAL A 165 -1.13 8.74 -6.81
N LEU A 166 -0.78 7.67 -6.08
CA LEU A 166 0.12 6.62 -6.51
C LEU A 166 -0.71 5.44 -7.00
N SER A 167 -0.55 5.07 -8.26
CA SER A 167 -1.20 3.91 -8.86
C SER A 167 -0.18 2.85 -9.17
N LEU A 168 -0.38 1.65 -8.65
CA LEU A 168 0.48 0.49 -8.81
C LEU A 168 -0.24 -0.56 -9.64
N ASP A 169 0.40 -1.05 -10.70
CA ASP A 169 -0.12 -2.10 -11.59
C ASP A 169 0.73 -3.37 -11.45
N PRO A 170 0.28 -4.35 -10.66
CA PRO A 170 1.04 -5.58 -10.44
C PRO A 170 1.16 -6.45 -11.69
N VAL A 171 0.19 -6.39 -12.59
CA VAL A 171 0.16 -7.20 -13.82
C VAL A 171 1.23 -6.73 -14.80
N ASN A 172 1.26 -5.41 -15.06
CA ASN A 172 2.21 -4.81 -16.00
C ASN A 172 3.52 -4.38 -15.34
N LYS A 173 3.67 -4.54 -14.02
CA LYS A 173 4.82 -4.09 -13.21
C LYS A 173 5.17 -2.62 -13.46
N THR A 174 4.15 -1.76 -13.48
CA THR A 174 4.29 -0.33 -13.67
C THR A 174 3.73 0.44 -12.49
N ALA A 175 4.21 1.67 -12.31
CA ALA A 175 3.64 2.61 -11.38
C ALA A 175 3.40 3.96 -12.05
N ALA A 176 2.47 4.72 -11.48
CA ALA A 176 2.21 6.08 -11.92
C ALA A 176 1.90 6.99 -10.73
N MET A 177 2.35 8.23 -10.79
CA MET A 177 2.10 9.26 -9.78
C MET A 177 1.44 10.47 -10.43
N LEU A 178 0.37 10.97 -9.83
CA LEU A 178 -0.27 12.22 -10.21
C LEU A 178 -0.35 13.14 -9.00
N SER A 179 0.32 14.29 -9.06
CA SER A 179 0.22 15.31 -8.04
C SER A 179 -0.95 16.25 -8.32
N ILE A 180 -1.76 16.49 -7.29
CA ILE A 180 -2.90 17.40 -7.32
C ILE A 180 -2.50 18.68 -6.57
N PRO A 181 -2.46 19.85 -7.22
CA PRO A 181 -2.18 21.11 -6.54
C PRO A 181 -3.23 21.41 -5.46
N ARG A 182 -2.77 21.87 -4.30
CA ARG A 182 -3.62 22.13 -3.13
C ARG A 182 -4.70 23.20 -3.34
N ASP A 183 -4.48 24.11 -4.28
CA ASP A 183 -5.37 25.23 -4.57
C ASP A 183 -6.45 24.90 -5.63
N VAL A 184 -6.57 23.64 -6.05
CA VAL A 184 -7.67 23.20 -6.94
C VAL A 184 -9.01 23.44 -6.26
N TYR A 185 -9.87 24.20 -6.92
CA TYR A 185 -11.19 24.53 -6.40
C TYR A 185 -12.21 23.45 -6.73
N ILE A 186 -12.86 22.96 -5.72
CA ILE A 186 -13.91 21.95 -5.84
C ILE A 186 -15.23 22.64 -5.59
N ASP A 187 -16.08 22.64 -6.60
CA ASP A 187 -17.47 23.07 -6.48
C ASP A 187 -18.41 21.87 -6.58
N ARG A 188 -18.84 21.38 -5.42
CA ARG A 188 -19.79 20.28 -5.29
C ARG A 188 -20.81 20.59 -4.20
N PRO A 189 -21.86 21.35 -4.55
CA PRO A 189 -22.87 21.79 -3.59
C PRO A 189 -23.47 20.65 -2.78
N GLY A 190 -23.59 20.84 -1.47
CA GLY A 190 -24.11 19.83 -0.55
C GLY A 190 -23.11 18.74 -0.14
N VAL A 191 -21.90 18.74 -0.72
CA VAL A 191 -20.82 17.83 -0.36
C VAL A 191 -19.59 18.59 0.11
N PHE A 192 -19.01 19.44 -0.76
CA PHE A 192 -17.82 20.22 -0.48
C PHE A 192 -17.65 21.35 -1.50
N THR A 193 -17.38 22.56 -1.03
CA THR A 193 -17.13 23.74 -1.88
C THR A 193 -16.02 24.55 -1.24
N ASP A 194 -14.79 24.34 -1.66
CA ASP A 194 -13.57 25.04 -1.23
C ASP A 194 -12.36 24.52 -2.02
N LYS A 195 -11.14 24.97 -1.67
CA LYS A 195 -9.89 24.39 -2.13
C LYS A 195 -9.76 22.95 -1.67
N ILE A 196 -9.27 22.08 -2.54
CA ILE A 196 -9.19 20.64 -2.29
C ILE A 196 -8.40 20.28 -1.03
N ASN A 197 -7.38 21.08 -0.67
CA ASN A 197 -6.58 20.86 0.53
C ASN A 197 -7.37 21.00 1.84
N ALA A 198 -8.44 21.75 1.85
CA ALA A 198 -9.32 21.92 3.00
C ALA A 198 -10.22 20.70 3.24
N ALA A 199 -10.42 19.84 2.23
CA ALA A 199 -11.29 18.69 2.36
C ALA A 199 -10.90 17.77 3.53
N PHE A 200 -9.59 17.63 3.80
CA PHE A 200 -9.11 16.82 4.92
C PHE A 200 -9.49 17.44 6.27
N ALA A 201 -9.35 18.75 6.42
CA ALA A 201 -9.74 19.48 7.63
C ALA A 201 -11.24 19.43 7.89
N TYR A 202 -12.07 19.41 6.84
CA TYR A 202 -13.53 19.39 6.96
C TYR A 202 -14.12 18.00 7.21
N GLY A 203 -13.56 16.96 6.62
CA GLY A 203 -14.17 15.62 6.66
C GLY A 203 -13.15 14.46 6.62
N GLY A 204 -11.89 14.73 6.96
CA GLY A 204 -10.85 13.72 7.03
C GLY A 204 -10.62 13.01 5.69
N TYR A 205 -10.14 11.78 5.79
CA TYR A 205 -9.86 10.96 4.63
C TYR A 205 -11.10 10.70 3.76
N ASP A 206 -12.24 10.41 4.38
CA ASP A 206 -13.45 10.01 3.62
C ASP A 206 -13.95 11.11 2.69
N LEU A 207 -13.95 12.36 3.13
CA LEU A 207 -14.30 13.48 2.29
C LEU A 207 -13.24 13.72 1.22
N THR A 208 -11.96 13.70 1.61
CA THR A 208 -10.83 13.87 0.66
C THR A 208 -10.86 12.79 -0.41
N ARG A 209 -11.09 11.53 -0.04
CA ARG A 209 -11.26 10.41 -0.97
C ARG A 209 -12.36 10.68 -1.98
N LYS A 210 -13.57 10.99 -1.49
CA LYS A 210 -14.74 11.26 -2.37
C LYS A 210 -14.47 12.39 -3.35
N VAL A 211 -13.82 13.45 -2.90
CA VAL A 211 -13.51 14.61 -3.74
C VAL A 211 -12.46 14.27 -4.80
N VAL A 212 -11.41 13.52 -4.43
CA VAL A 212 -10.36 13.11 -5.36
C VAL A 212 -10.87 12.08 -6.36
N GLU A 213 -11.64 11.07 -5.90
CA GLU A 213 -12.29 10.09 -6.79
C GLU A 213 -13.20 10.76 -7.82
N ASP A 214 -14.02 11.74 -7.40
CA ASP A 214 -14.88 12.49 -8.29
C ASP A 214 -14.10 13.36 -9.30
N LEU A 215 -13.01 14.00 -8.85
CA LEU A 215 -12.16 14.82 -9.70
C LEU A 215 -11.48 13.99 -10.79
N LEU A 216 -10.88 12.86 -10.41
CA LEU A 216 -10.06 12.03 -11.31
C LEU A 216 -10.87 10.97 -12.07
N GLY A 217 -12.07 10.63 -11.61
CA GLY A 217 -12.88 9.54 -12.18
C GLY A 217 -12.29 8.15 -11.93
N ILE A 218 -11.57 7.96 -10.82
CA ILE A 218 -10.96 6.68 -10.41
C ILE A 218 -11.40 6.29 -9.01
N ARG A 219 -11.20 5.02 -8.64
CA ARG A 219 -11.35 4.56 -7.25
C ARG A 219 -10.02 4.59 -6.52
N LEU A 220 -10.05 5.00 -5.26
CA LEU A 220 -8.92 4.96 -4.33
C LEU A 220 -9.11 3.77 -3.37
N ASN A 221 -8.09 2.93 -3.27
CA ASN A 221 -8.11 1.71 -2.44
C ASN A 221 -7.63 1.97 -1.01
N ALA A 222 -6.66 2.87 -0.86
CA ALA A 222 -6.04 3.17 0.41
C ALA A 222 -5.50 4.61 0.47
N TYR A 223 -5.08 5.02 1.65
CA TYR A 223 -4.32 6.25 1.84
C TYR A 223 -3.09 6.02 2.71
N ALA A 224 -2.14 6.94 2.61
CA ALA A 224 -1.07 7.11 3.56
C ALA A 224 -0.95 8.60 3.90
N LEU A 225 -1.15 8.94 5.17
CA LEU A 225 -0.98 10.27 5.71
C LEU A 225 0.36 10.35 6.43
N VAL A 226 1.19 11.31 6.05
CA VAL A 226 2.56 11.48 6.54
C VAL A 226 2.76 12.92 6.98
N ASP A 227 3.23 13.14 8.18
CA ASP A 227 3.69 14.45 8.63
C ASP A 227 5.18 14.66 8.35
N PHE A 228 5.68 15.85 8.59
CA PHE A 228 7.08 16.20 8.32
C PHE A 228 8.08 15.42 9.17
N ASP A 229 7.72 15.09 10.42
CA ASP A 229 8.57 14.32 11.33
C ASP A 229 8.68 12.85 10.86
N ALA A 230 7.55 12.26 10.47
CA ALA A 230 7.54 10.93 9.87
C ALA A 230 8.35 10.89 8.58
N PHE A 231 8.17 11.88 7.70
CA PHE A 231 8.91 11.96 6.45
C PHE A 231 10.43 11.96 6.69
N THR A 232 10.92 12.80 7.60
CA THR A 232 12.36 12.86 7.91
C THR A 232 12.86 11.52 8.46
N LYS A 233 12.12 10.91 9.38
CA LYS A 233 12.47 9.61 9.96
C LYS A 233 12.47 8.48 8.94
N ILE A 234 11.55 8.48 7.96
CA ILE A 234 11.52 7.49 6.87
C ILE A 234 12.79 7.61 6.02
N VAL A 235 13.14 8.83 5.61
CA VAL A 235 14.33 9.07 4.78
C VAL A 235 15.60 8.69 5.53
N ASP A 236 15.73 9.08 6.80
CA ASP A 236 16.91 8.77 7.62
C ASP A 236 17.05 7.25 7.87
N ALA A 237 15.93 6.57 8.04
CA ALA A 237 15.93 5.13 8.30
C ALA A 237 16.42 4.28 7.12
N VAL A 238 16.27 4.77 5.88
CA VAL A 238 16.86 4.14 4.69
C VAL A 238 18.30 4.61 4.42
N GLY A 239 18.87 5.44 5.30
CA GLY A 239 20.23 6.00 5.16
C GLY A 239 20.32 7.17 4.19
N GLY A 240 19.23 7.93 4.04
CA GLY A 240 19.13 9.05 3.12
C GLY A 240 18.75 8.64 1.70
N VAL A 241 18.47 9.64 0.86
CA VAL A 241 18.09 9.47 -0.56
C VAL A 241 19.06 10.20 -1.47
N VAL A 242 19.42 9.58 -2.59
CA VAL A 242 20.25 10.22 -3.62
C VAL A 242 19.35 10.89 -4.64
N ILE A 243 19.47 12.22 -4.76
CA ILE A 243 18.67 13.03 -5.69
C ILE A 243 19.62 13.77 -6.62
N ASP A 244 19.38 13.62 -7.93
CA ASP A 244 20.04 14.44 -8.95
C ASP A 244 19.26 15.73 -9.14
N VAL A 245 19.73 16.79 -8.47
CA VAL A 245 19.12 18.12 -8.52
C VAL A 245 19.42 18.76 -9.86
N LYS A 246 18.43 18.84 -10.74
CA LYS A 246 18.63 19.35 -12.12
C LYS A 246 18.93 20.84 -12.20
N ARG A 247 18.45 21.64 -11.25
CA ARG A 247 18.70 23.08 -11.12
C ARG A 247 18.88 23.41 -9.65
N PRO A 248 19.78 24.36 -9.30
CA PRO A 248 19.93 24.79 -7.92
C PRO A 248 18.60 25.25 -7.35
N VAL A 249 18.32 24.90 -6.09
CA VAL A 249 17.14 25.37 -5.38
C VAL A 249 17.57 26.42 -4.38
N ARG A 250 17.09 27.64 -4.56
CA ARG A 250 17.36 28.78 -3.67
C ARG A 250 16.04 29.29 -3.10
N ASP A 251 15.97 29.42 -1.79
CA ASP A 251 14.78 29.90 -1.10
C ASP A 251 15.23 30.86 -0.01
N GLU A 252 15.05 32.16 -0.26
CA GLU A 252 15.50 33.21 0.66
C GLU A 252 14.61 33.35 1.90
N ALA A 253 13.43 32.71 1.89
CA ALA A 253 12.47 32.78 2.98
C ALA A 253 11.88 31.41 3.30
N TYR A 254 12.74 30.38 3.37
CA TYR A 254 12.32 29.03 3.76
C TYR A 254 11.81 29.04 5.22
N PRO A 255 10.58 28.55 5.48
CA PRO A 255 9.97 28.63 6.80
C PRO A 255 10.63 27.66 7.79
N THR A 256 11.07 28.17 8.93
CA THR A 256 11.63 27.40 10.03
C THR A 256 10.55 26.88 11.00
N PRO A 257 10.85 25.87 11.85
CA PRO A 257 9.89 25.32 12.81
C PRO A 257 9.34 26.34 13.84
N ASP A 258 10.11 27.37 14.14
CA ASP A 258 9.79 28.47 15.07
C ASP A 258 9.05 29.65 14.41
N TYR A 259 8.46 29.41 13.22
CA TYR A 259 7.77 30.43 12.41
C TYR A 259 8.66 31.58 11.89
N GLY A 260 9.96 31.41 11.95
CA GLY A 260 10.95 32.27 11.30
C GLY A 260 11.15 31.88 9.84
N VAL A 261 12.18 32.49 9.22
CA VAL A 261 12.65 32.15 7.87
C VAL A 261 14.16 31.98 7.87
N GLU A 262 14.63 31.08 7.03
CA GLU A 262 16.07 30.88 6.76
C GLU A 262 16.33 30.85 5.26
N ARG A 263 17.57 31.13 4.87
CA ARG A 263 18.01 30.94 3.49
C ARG A 263 18.36 29.50 3.25
N LEU A 264 17.72 28.89 2.24
CA LEU A 264 18.05 27.57 1.74
C LEU A 264 18.78 27.69 0.40
N ASP A 265 19.92 27.01 0.27
CA ASP A 265 20.68 26.91 -0.98
C ASP A 265 21.09 25.44 -1.20
N ILE A 266 20.50 24.79 -2.21
CA ILE A 266 20.78 23.41 -2.62
C ILE A 266 21.38 23.46 -4.02
N THR A 267 22.63 23.03 -4.16
CA THR A 267 23.35 23.05 -5.45
C THR A 267 22.77 22.04 -6.44
N ALA A 268 23.03 22.24 -7.73
CA ALA A 268 22.70 21.26 -8.75
C ALA A 268 23.68 20.06 -8.70
N GLY A 269 23.21 18.93 -9.20
CA GLY A 269 23.95 17.68 -9.31
C GLY A 269 23.46 16.58 -8.35
N PRO A 270 24.01 15.37 -8.51
CA PRO A 270 23.68 14.24 -7.63
C PRO A 270 24.21 14.47 -6.21
N GLN A 271 23.35 14.32 -5.21
CA GLN A 271 23.73 14.45 -3.81
C GLN A 271 22.90 13.55 -2.90
N LEU A 272 23.53 13.04 -1.85
CA LEU A 272 22.86 12.32 -0.78
C LEU A 272 22.21 13.33 0.15
N MET A 273 20.92 13.20 0.34
CA MET A 273 20.13 14.02 1.26
C MET A 273 19.66 13.19 2.45
N ASP A 274 19.89 13.66 3.66
CA ASP A 274 19.25 13.19 4.87
C ASP A 274 17.76 13.61 4.92
N GLY A 275 17.04 13.17 5.94
CA GLY A 275 15.62 13.48 6.07
C GLY A 275 15.30 14.96 6.10
N GLN A 276 16.11 15.76 6.80
CA GLN A 276 15.93 17.21 6.89
C GLN A 276 16.19 17.90 5.57
N THR A 277 17.27 17.55 4.89
CA THR A 277 17.62 18.13 3.58
C THR A 277 16.60 17.74 2.51
N ALA A 278 16.17 16.47 2.49
CA ALA A 278 15.12 16.00 1.59
C ALA A 278 13.77 16.70 1.85
N LEU A 279 13.42 16.96 3.12
CA LEU A 279 12.22 17.72 3.47
C LEU A 279 12.32 19.18 2.98
N ARG A 280 13.47 19.83 3.20
CA ARG A 280 13.72 21.19 2.70
C ARG A 280 13.62 21.27 1.18
N PHE A 281 14.22 20.32 0.48
CA PHE A 281 14.11 20.19 -0.97
C PHE A 281 12.67 20.03 -1.45
N ALA A 282 11.89 19.18 -0.79
CA ALA A 282 10.50 18.89 -1.14
C ALA A 282 9.52 20.03 -0.79
N ARG A 283 9.88 20.94 0.13
CA ARG A 283 9.00 22.01 0.62
C ARG A 283 9.32 23.39 0.05
N SER A 284 10.53 23.65 -0.42
CA SER A 284 10.96 24.98 -0.91
C SER A 284 10.02 25.49 -2.02
N ARG A 285 9.73 26.80 -2.03
CA ARG A 285 8.76 27.43 -2.94
C ARG A 285 9.18 28.78 -3.51
N HIS A 286 10.01 29.58 -2.81
CA HIS A 286 10.16 31.01 -3.07
C HIS A 286 10.89 31.35 -4.37
N ASP A 287 11.73 30.49 -4.92
CA ASP A 287 12.33 30.65 -6.24
C ASP A 287 11.58 29.88 -7.35
N THR A 288 10.52 29.15 -6.98
CA THR A 288 9.78 28.26 -7.87
C THR A 288 8.27 28.30 -7.56
N ASN A 289 7.48 27.67 -8.39
CA ASN A 289 6.04 27.55 -8.20
C ASN A 289 5.64 26.22 -7.52
N ASP A 290 4.37 26.07 -7.17
CA ASP A 290 3.82 24.86 -6.54
C ASP A 290 4.01 23.60 -7.42
N TYR A 291 4.11 23.74 -8.73
CA TYR A 291 4.32 22.64 -9.67
C TYR A 291 5.73 22.07 -9.58
N SER A 292 6.73 22.96 -9.48
CA SER A 292 8.11 22.55 -9.24
C SER A 292 8.26 21.85 -7.87
N ARG A 293 7.51 22.29 -6.85
CA ARG A 293 7.44 21.62 -5.57
C ARG A 293 6.87 20.21 -5.72
N ALA A 294 5.75 20.06 -6.43
CA ALA A 294 5.15 18.75 -6.69
C ALA A 294 6.10 17.80 -7.42
N GLN A 295 6.84 18.29 -8.42
CA GLN A 295 7.88 17.51 -9.11
C GLN A 295 9.00 17.08 -8.16
N ARG A 296 9.48 17.97 -7.27
CA ARG A 296 10.49 17.61 -6.26
C ARG A 296 9.98 16.55 -5.29
N GLN A 297 8.72 16.61 -4.87
CA GLN A 297 8.11 15.58 -4.04
C GLN A 297 8.10 14.21 -4.74
N GLN A 298 7.75 14.17 -6.02
CA GLN A 298 7.80 12.94 -6.81
C GLN A 298 9.23 12.41 -6.99
N LEU A 299 10.24 13.30 -7.17
CA LEU A 299 11.64 12.90 -7.22
C LEU A 299 12.12 12.26 -5.91
N VAL A 300 11.72 12.81 -4.76
CA VAL A 300 12.04 12.22 -3.46
C VAL A 300 11.41 10.84 -3.30
N LEU A 301 10.13 10.67 -3.69
CA LEU A 301 9.46 9.38 -3.65
C LEU A 301 10.15 8.34 -4.55
N SER A 302 10.57 8.75 -5.75
CA SER A 302 11.31 7.88 -6.67
C SER A 302 12.69 7.50 -6.11
N ALA A 303 13.42 8.46 -5.51
CA ALA A 303 14.69 8.21 -4.88
C ALA A 303 14.57 7.31 -3.64
N LEU A 304 13.51 7.51 -2.84
CA LEU A 304 13.20 6.66 -1.69
C LEU A 304 12.93 5.21 -2.14
N ARG A 305 12.13 5.02 -3.19
CA ARG A 305 11.90 3.70 -3.79
C ARG A 305 13.20 3.05 -4.25
N THR A 306 14.07 3.77 -4.96
CA THR A 306 15.38 3.26 -5.41
C THR A 306 16.21 2.81 -4.21
N ARG A 307 16.27 3.62 -3.15
CA ARG A 307 17.03 3.30 -1.94
C ARG A 307 16.51 2.06 -1.23
N ILE A 308 15.19 1.90 -1.17
CA ILE A 308 14.53 0.70 -0.64
C ILE A 308 14.88 -0.54 -1.46
N SER A 309 14.97 -0.40 -2.78
CA SER A 309 15.25 -1.51 -3.71
C SER A 309 16.71 -1.96 -3.69
N GLU A 310 17.65 -1.05 -3.43
CA GLU A 310 19.10 -1.32 -3.43
C GLU A 310 19.63 -1.90 -2.12
N GLY A 311 18.89 -1.78 -1.02
CA GLY A 311 19.35 -2.11 0.31
C GLY A 311 18.74 -3.38 0.93
N ASP A 312 19.36 -3.87 2.02
CA ASP A 312 18.79 -4.87 2.93
C ASP A 312 17.61 -4.29 3.75
N PHE A 313 16.77 -3.49 3.08
CA PHE A 313 15.66 -2.74 3.70
C PHE A 313 14.73 -3.63 4.51
N LEU A 314 14.45 -4.84 4.01
CA LEU A 314 13.59 -5.81 4.70
C LEU A 314 14.16 -6.22 6.07
N ARG A 315 15.49 -6.17 6.26
CA ARG A 315 16.13 -6.41 7.57
C ARG A 315 16.02 -5.22 8.51
N GLY A 316 15.99 -3.99 7.96
CA GLY A 316 15.86 -2.73 8.72
C GLY A 316 14.41 -2.33 9.02
N LEU A 317 13.44 -2.97 8.38
CA LEU A 317 12.01 -2.67 8.47
C LEU A 317 11.49 -2.58 9.93
N PRO A 318 11.85 -3.50 10.87
CA PRO A 318 11.42 -3.39 12.27
C PRO A 318 11.83 -2.08 12.95
N GLY A 319 13.08 -1.68 12.77
CA GLY A 319 13.60 -0.45 13.36
C GLY A 319 13.04 0.82 12.73
N LEU A 320 12.70 0.79 11.45
CA LEU A 320 12.00 1.88 10.77
C LEU A 320 10.62 2.10 11.39
N ILE A 321 9.92 1.04 11.55
CA ILE A 321 8.56 0.97 12.06
C ILE A 321 8.47 1.52 13.49
N ASP A 322 9.39 1.17 14.37
CA ASP A 322 9.48 1.73 15.73
C ASP A 322 9.70 3.25 15.72
N ARG A 323 10.47 3.74 14.76
CA ARG A 323 10.80 5.18 14.66
C ARG A 323 9.69 6.02 14.06
N VAL A 324 8.91 5.44 13.14
CA VAL A 324 7.91 6.14 12.32
C VAL A 324 6.48 5.91 12.81
N GLY A 325 6.26 4.86 13.60
CA GLY A 325 4.97 4.20 13.85
C GLY A 325 3.77 5.02 14.30
N SER A 326 3.93 6.24 14.83
CA SER A 326 2.77 7.09 15.21
C SER A 326 2.51 8.24 14.25
N ALA A 327 3.44 8.50 13.34
CA ALA A 327 3.41 9.66 12.46
C ALA A 327 2.99 9.31 11.01
N VAL A 328 2.84 8.03 10.68
CA VAL A 328 2.20 7.54 9.45
C VAL A 328 0.86 6.92 9.81
N GLN A 329 -0.21 7.39 9.18
CA GLN A 329 -1.54 6.82 9.33
C GLN A 329 -2.01 6.26 7.99
N THR A 330 -2.62 5.09 8.01
CA THR A 330 -3.12 4.44 6.79
C THR A 330 -4.29 3.50 7.13
N ASN A 331 -5.20 3.32 6.18
CA ASN A 331 -6.21 2.25 6.22
C ASN A 331 -5.75 0.98 5.49
N PHE A 332 -4.48 0.92 5.12
CA PHE A 332 -3.93 -0.22 4.39
C PHE A 332 -3.84 -1.45 5.30
N ASP A 333 -4.27 -2.62 4.82
CA ASP A 333 -4.18 -3.86 5.60
C ASP A 333 -2.69 -4.22 5.81
N PRO A 334 -2.24 -4.45 7.06
CA PRO A 334 -0.89 -4.91 7.37
C PRO A 334 -0.43 -6.11 6.54
N ALA A 335 -1.35 -7.00 6.19
CA ALA A 335 -1.08 -8.16 5.37
C ALA A 335 -0.52 -7.81 3.99
N ASN A 336 -0.83 -6.62 3.48
CA ASN A 336 -0.42 -6.16 2.16
C ASN A 336 0.92 -5.44 2.13
N ILE A 337 1.54 -5.14 3.29
CA ILE A 337 2.83 -4.43 3.35
C ILE A 337 3.93 -5.22 2.65
N LEU A 338 4.04 -6.52 2.93
CA LEU A 338 5.09 -7.35 2.35
C LEU A 338 4.89 -7.59 0.85
N PRO A 339 3.69 -7.90 0.34
CA PRO A 339 3.41 -7.90 -1.09
C PRO A 339 3.74 -6.57 -1.78
N LEU A 340 3.38 -5.43 -1.18
CA LEU A 340 3.72 -4.10 -1.71
C LEU A 340 5.22 -3.83 -1.74
N ALA A 341 5.92 -4.18 -0.67
CA ALA A 341 7.38 -4.01 -0.61
C ALA A 341 8.06 -4.84 -1.70
N ARG A 342 7.67 -6.09 -1.88
CA ARG A 342 8.17 -6.97 -2.97
C ARG A 342 7.84 -6.40 -4.35
N PHE A 343 6.62 -5.90 -4.53
CA PHE A 343 6.22 -5.27 -5.77
C PHE A 343 7.05 -4.02 -6.05
N GLY A 344 7.18 -3.12 -5.07
CA GLY A 344 7.93 -1.87 -5.21
C GLY A 344 9.42 -2.08 -5.56
N THR A 345 10.04 -3.15 -5.03
CA THR A 345 11.42 -3.51 -5.39
C THR A 345 11.54 -4.12 -6.80
N GLY A 346 10.47 -4.67 -7.33
CA GLY A 346 10.42 -5.31 -8.65
C GLY A 346 10.02 -4.41 -9.82
N ILE A 347 9.63 -3.14 -9.57
CA ILE A 347 9.33 -2.17 -10.63
C ILE A 347 10.63 -1.60 -11.16
N ASP A 348 10.79 -1.51 -12.48
CA ASP A 348 11.88 -0.75 -13.09
C ASP A 348 11.65 0.76 -12.91
N GLY A 349 12.74 1.53 -12.72
CA GLY A 349 12.66 2.99 -12.60
C GLY A 349 11.99 3.67 -13.78
N ASP A 350 12.30 3.20 -14.99
CA ASP A 350 11.72 3.70 -16.24
C ASP A 350 10.23 3.32 -16.43
N ALA A 351 9.73 2.37 -15.63
CA ALA A 351 8.32 1.98 -15.62
C ALA A 351 7.46 2.86 -14.68
N ILE A 352 8.03 3.91 -14.11
CA ILE A 352 7.32 4.86 -13.25
C ILE A 352 7.01 6.13 -14.04
N ARG A 353 5.73 6.41 -14.26
CA ARG A 353 5.26 7.64 -14.88
C ARG A 353 4.87 8.65 -13.82
N SER A 354 5.26 9.92 -14.00
CA SER A 354 5.02 10.98 -13.02
C SER A 354 4.47 12.21 -13.71
N GLU A 355 3.31 12.66 -13.26
CA GLU A 355 2.63 13.83 -13.81
C GLU A 355 2.13 14.75 -12.68
N VAL A 356 1.90 16.00 -13.05
CA VAL A 356 1.33 17.01 -12.17
C VAL A 356 0.17 17.67 -12.93
N LEU A 357 -0.94 18.01 -12.28
CA LEU A 357 -1.97 18.84 -12.92
C LEU A 357 -1.45 20.27 -13.09
N TYR A 358 -1.42 20.77 -14.32
CA TYR A 358 -0.81 22.06 -14.64
C TYR A 358 -1.85 23.14 -14.95
N PRO A 359 -1.52 24.42 -14.66
CA PRO A 359 -2.35 25.54 -15.06
C PRO A 359 -2.18 25.84 -16.55
N CYS A 360 -3.24 26.37 -17.14
CA CYS A 360 -3.19 26.92 -18.49
C CYS A 360 -2.47 28.29 -18.53
N GLY A 361 -1.86 28.59 -19.67
CA GLY A 361 -1.20 29.89 -19.90
C GLY A 361 0.30 29.93 -19.55
N GLY A 362 0.90 28.79 -19.14
CA GLY A 362 2.34 28.64 -18.92
C GLY A 362 3.00 27.71 -19.95
N SER A 363 4.33 27.61 -19.90
CA SER A 363 5.12 26.61 -20.67
C SER A 363 5.10 25.25 -19.98
N TYR A 364 3.94 24.60 -19.92
CA TYR A 364 3.76 23.27 -19.33
C TYR A 364 3.42 22.23 -20.41
N PRO A 365 3.65 20.95 -20.17
CA PRO A 365 3.40 19.89 -21.17
C PRO A 365 1.92 19.77 -21.57
N HIS A 366 1.02 20.06 -20.62
CA HIS A 366 -0.42 20.01 -20.77
C HIS A 366 -1.10 21.02 -19.82
N CYS A 367 -2.41 21.14 -19.85
CA CYS A 367 -3.13 22.19 -19.13
C CYS A 367 -4.54 21.73 -18.75
N GLU A 368 -4.75 21.48 -17.48
CA GLU A 368 -6.01 21.00 -16.89
C GLU A 368 -6.67 22.02 -15.95
N LEU A 369 -5.92 23.06 -15.57
CA LEU A 369 -6.35 23.99 -14.55
C LEU A 369 -6.37 25.41 -15.08
N GLN A 370 -7.46 26.14 -14.84
CA GLN A 370 -7.53 27.56 -15.14
C GLN A 370 -7.27 28.37 -13.88
N SER A 371 -6.31 29.29 -13.93
CA SER A 371 -6.04 30.19 -12.82
C SER A 371 -7.15 31.24 -12.74
N SER A 372 -7.77 31.36 -11.59
CA SER A 372 -8.72 32.46 -11.27
C SER A 372 -8.13 33.28 -10.15
N GLY A 373 -8.00 34.58 -10.38
CA GLY A 373 -7.59 35.55 -9.37
C GLY A 373 -8.68 36.63 -9.27
N GLY A 374 -9.08 36.98 -8.06
CA GLY A 374 -10.07 38.00 -7.78
C GLY A 374 -10.11 38.34 -6.30
N ASP A 375 -11.03 39.17 -5.85
CA ASP A 375 -11.20 39.58 -4.45
C ASP A 375 -11.45 38.44 -3.49
N GLY A 376 -11.80 37.21 -4.01
CA GLY A 376 -11.98 35.97 -3.26
C GLY A 376 -10.71 35.12 -3.08
N GLY A 377 -9.56 35.53 -3.58
CA GLY A 377 -8.28 34.80 -3.51
C GLY A 377 -7.92 34.05 -4.78
N PHE A 378 -6.79 33.33 -4.73
CA PHE A 378 -6.26 32.52 -5.83
C PHE A 378 -6.85 31.11 -5.79
N TYR A 379 -7.45 30.69 -6.91
CA TYR A 379 -8.01 29.34 -7.11
C TYR A 379 -7.54 28.76 -8.45
N LEU A 380 -7.53 27.43 -8.51
CA LEU A 380 -7.28 26.67 -9.73
C LEU A 380 -8.57 25.92 -10.10
N ILE A 381 -9.26 26.39 -11.12
CA ILE A 381 -10.52 25.82 -11.59
C ILE A 381 -10.23 24.61 -12.47
N PRO A 382 -10.68 23.39 -12.12
CA PRO A 382 -10.37 22.17 -12.84
C PRO A 382 -11.21 22.01 -14.11
N ASP A 383 -10.56 21.69 -15.22
CA ASP A 383 -11.21 21.10 -16.39
C ASP A 383 -11.33 19.59 -16.15
N ARG A 384 -12.49 19.17 -15.65
CA ARG A 384 -12.74 17.78 -15.24
C ARG A 384 -12.58 16.77 -16.37
N ALA A 385 -12.91 17.16 -17.61
CA ALA A 385 -12.78 16.29 -18.78
C ALA A 385 -11.30 16.00 -19.05
N LYS A 386 -10.48 17.03 -19.15
CA LYS A 386 -9.04 16.89 -19.36
C LYS A 386 -8.34 16.15 -18.23
N ILE A 387 -8.73 16.43 -16.96
CA ILE A 387 -8.18 15.73 -15.79
C ILE A 387 -8.48 14.24 -15.85
N ARG A 388 -9.72 13.86 -16.19
CA ARG A 388 -10.11 12.44 -16.32
C ARG A 388 -9.41 11.76 -17.48
N ASP A 389 -9.23 12.47 -18.60
CA ASP A 389 -8.46 11.93 -19.73
C ASP A 389 -7.00 11.70 -19.38
N LEU A 390 -6.37 12.65 -18.66
CA LEU A 390 -5.01 12.48 -18.15
C LEU A 390 -4.91 11.32 -17.14
N ALA A 391 -5.82 11.26 -16.18
CA ALA A 391 -5.89 10.16 -15.20
C ALA A 391 -6.08 8.81 -15.90
N ALA A 392 -6.96 8.74 -16.89
CA ALA A 392 -7.16 7.54 -17.68
C ALA A 392 -5.89 7.15 -18.47
N ALA A 393 -5.19 8.10 -19.08
CA ALA A 393 -3.95 7.85 -19.80
C ALA A 393 -2.82 7.41 -18.86
N LEU A 394 -2.81 7.90 -17.63
CA LEU A 394 -1.74 7.67 -16.68
C LEU A 394 -1.94 6.37 -15.88
N PHE A 395 -3.16 6.12 -15.42
CA PHE A 395 -3.47 5.05 -14.48
C PHE A 395 -4.00 3.77 -15.14
N TYR A 396 -4.42 3.85 -16.41
CA TYR A 396 -4.87 2.67 -17.13
C TYR A 396 -3.88 2.25 -18.21
N ASP A 397 -4.04 1.04 -18.71
CA ASP A 397 -3.17 0.50 -19.72
C ASP A 397 -3.28 1.30 -21.04
N PRO A 398 -2.19 1.94 -21.48
CA PRO A 398 -2.21 2.75 -22.70
C PRO A 398 -2.61 1.95 -23.94
N GLN A 399 -2.27 0.66 -24.01
CA GLN A 399 -2.59 -0.19 -25.14
C GLN A 399 -4.08 -0.54 -25.17
N VAL A 400 -4.70 -0.81 -24.02
CA VAL A 400 -6.16 -0.99 -23.91
C VAL A 400 -6.89 0.27 -24.40
N LYS A 401 -6.41 1.45 -23.96
CA LYS A 401 -6.97 2.73 -24.39
C LYS A 401 -6.79 2.95 -25.90
N SER A 402 -5.60 2.64 -26.45
CA SER A 402 -5.31 2.82 -27.89
C SER A 402 -6.10 1.86 -28.78
N GLU A 403 -6.35 0.64 -28.31
CA GLU A 403 -7.24 -0.29 -29.00
C GLU A 403 -8.69 0.21 -29.03
N GLY A 404 -9.14 0.92 -27.99
CA GLY A 404 -10.48 1.50 -27.90
C GLY A 404 -11.59 0.46 -28.12
N ALA A 405 -11.39 -0.77 -27.64
CA ALA A 405 -12.32 -1.87 -27.88
C ALA A 405 -13.63 -1.65 -27.13
N SER A 406 -14.75 -1.79 -27.84
CA SER A 406 -16.08 -1.82 -27.23
C SER A 406 -16.36 -3.19 -26.61
N VAL A 407 -16.89 -3.21 -25.38
CA VAL A 407 -17.13 -4.42 -24.59
C VAL A 407 -18.61 -4.58 -24.31
N GLU A 408 -19.15 -5.75 -24.61
CA GLU A 408 -20.47 -6.18 -24.14
C GLU A 408 -20.29 -7.15 -22.97
N VAL A 409 -20.98 -6.93 -21.86
CA VAL A 409 -21.06 -7.90 -20.76
C VAL A 409 -22.36 -8.68 -20.86
N ARG A 410 -22.25 -10.00 -21.07
CA ARG A 410 -23.40 -10.87 -21.33
C ARG A 410 -23.59 -11.87 -20.20
N SER A 411 -24.79 -11.84 -19.58
CA SER A 411 -25.20 -12.86 -18.62
C SER A 411 -25.48 -14.18 -19.35
N ALA A 412 -24.85 -15.26 -18.92
CA ALA A 412 -25.00 -16.61 -19.49
C ALA A 412 -25.43 -17.63 -18.42
N GLY A 413 -26.53 -17.32 -17.73
CA GLY A 413 -27.05 -18.10 -16.62
C GLY A 413 -26.45 -17.70 -15.26
N ALA A 414 -25.74 -16.59 -15.18
CA ALA A 414 -25.24 -16.01 -13.93
C ALA A 414 -26.40 -15.53 -13.01
N ARG A 415 -26.09 -15.33 -11.72
CA ARG A 415 -27.05 -14.73 -10.77
C ARG A 415 -27.50 -13.36 -11.26
N ASN A 416 -28.78 -13.03 -11.00
CA ASN A 416 -29.34 -11.73 -11.37
C ASN A 416 -28.47 -10.58 -10.83
N GLY A 417 -28.19 -9.60 -11.69
CA GLY A 417 -27.39 -8.42 -11.38
C GLY A 417 -25.86 -8.63 -11.44
N LEU A 418 -25.37 -9.87 -11.57
CA LEU A 418 -23.92 -10.12 -11.61
C LEU A 418 -23.26 -9.54 -12.88
N ALA A 419 -23.90 -9.69 -14.04
CA ALA A 419 -23.39 -9.10 -15.29
C ALA A 419 -23.31 -7.56 -15.22
N GLN A 420 -24.33 -6.92 -14.61
CA GLN A 420 -24.30 -5.47 -14.37
C GLN A 420 -23.16 -5.09 -13.42
N SER A 421 -23.00 -5.80 -12.32
CA SER A 421 -21.90 -5.55 -11.38
C SER A 421 -20.51 -5.70 -12.02
N VAL A 422 -20.35 -6.68 -12.92
CA VAL A 422 -19.11 -6.85 -13.71
C VAL A 422 -18.92 -5.68 -14.66
N ALA A 423 -19.97 -5.24 -15.35
CA ALA A 423 -19.93 -4.11 -16.28
C ALA A 423 -19.54 -2.81 -15.57
N ASP A 424 -20.14 -2.53 -14.42
CA ASP A 424 -19.84 -1.35 -13.62
C ASP A 424 -18.36 -1.35 -13.19
N ARG A 425 -17.84 -2.48 -12.73
CA ARG A 425 -16.44 -2.62 -12.34
C ARG A 425 -15.44 -2.55 -13.50
N LEU A 426 -15.82 -3.04 -14.69
CA LEU A 426 -15.00 -2.89 -15.88
C LEU A 426 -14.96 -1.43 -16.35
N THR A 427 -16.09 -0.73 -16.26
CA THR A 427 -16.17 0.71 -16.56
C THR A 427 -15.32 1.52 -15.58
N GLU A 428 -15.34 1.20 -14.29
CA GLU A 428 -14.47 1.80 -13.28
C GLU A 428 -12.97 1.58 -13.59
N ARG A 429 -12.64 0.57 -14.38
CA ARG A 429 -11.26 0.24 -14.82
C ARG A 429 -10.95 0.73 -16.24
N ALA A 430 -11.73 1.69 -16.73
CA ALA A 430 -11.61 2.34 -18.05
C ALA A 430 -11.75 1.42 -19.27
N PHE A 431 -12.41 0.26 -19.12
CA PHE A 431 -12.88 -0.46 -20.29
C PHE A 431 -14.18 0.18 -20.81
N THR A 432 -14.30 0.29 -22.13
CA THR A 432 -15.47 0.89 -22.76
C THR A 432 -16.61 -0.14 -22.83
N VAL A 433 -17.38 -0.26 -21.74
CA VAL A 433 -18.55 -1.14 -21.73
C VAL A 433 -19.70 -0.45 -22.48
N SER A 434 -20.10 -1.03 -23.61
CA SER A 434 -21.16 -0.46 -24.47
C SER A 434 -22.56 -1.00 -24.13
N THR A 435 -22.65 -2.24 -23.65
CA THR A 435 -23.93 -2.95 -23.47
C THR A 435 -23.83 -4.00 -22.39
N VAL A 436 -24.91 -4.19 -21.63
CA VAL A 436 -25.15 -5.38 -20.78
C VAL A 436 -26.36 -6.09 -21.32
N SER A 437 -26.24 -7.39 -21.57
CA SER A 437 -27.29 -8.19 -22.19
C SER A 437 -27.45 -9.56 -21.53
N ASP A 438 -28.57 -10.24 -21.82
CA ASP A 438 -28.77 -11.63 -21.50
C ASP A 438 -28.47 -12.52 -22.71
N GLY A 439 -27.90 -13.69 -22.48
CA GLY A 439 -27.54 -14.65 -23.49
C GLY A 439 -27.83 -16.08 -23.10
N ALA A 440 -27.58 -17.01 -24.02
CA ALA A 440 -27.73 -18.42 -23.73
C ALA A 440 -26.78 -18.87 -22.62
N THR A 441 -27.24 -19.79 -21.77
CA THR A 441 -26.43 -20.38 -20.68
C THR A 441 -25.13 -20.96 -21.23
N GLY A 442 -24.00 -20.62 -20.61
CA GLY A 442 -22.69 -21.03 -21.07
C GLY A 442 -21.62 -20.80 -20.01
N ARG A 443 -20.39 -21.25 -20.31
CA ARG A 443 -19.24 -21.00 -19.46
C ARG A 443 -18.75 -19.56 -19.59
N SER A 444 -18.15 -19.06 -18.51
CA SER A 444 -17.51 -17.76 -18.52
C SER A 444 -16.31 -17.74 -19.46
N ALA A 445 -16.24 -16.72 -20.31
CA ALA A 445 -15.15 -16.53 -21.28
C ALA A 445 -15.10 -15.08 -21.75
N VAL A 446 -13.97 -14.66 -22.26
CA VAL A 446 -13.80 -13.43 -23.04
C VAL A 446 -13.74 -13.80 -24.51
N LEU A 447 -14.69 -13.30 -25.30
CA LEU A 447 -14.80 -13.60 -26.72
C LEU A 447 -14.42 -12.38 -27.55
N VAL A 448 -13.41 -12.49 -28.41
CA VAL A 448 -12.94 -11.38 -29.24
C VAL A 448 -13.33 -11.57 -30.70
N ARG A 449 -13.86 -10.50 -31.33
CA ARG A 449 -14.32 -10.54 -32.72
C ARG A 449 -13.17 -10.66 -33.72
N ASN A 450 -12.10 -9.92 -33.50
CA ASN A 450 -10.92 -9.92 -34.36
C ASN A 450 -9.62 -9.80 -33.58
N GLY A 451 -8.50 -10.19 -34.20
CA GLY A 451 -7.19 -10.17 -33.54
C GLY A 451 -6.67 -8.78 -33.18
N ALA A 452 -7.19 -7.69 -33.77
CA ALA A 452 -6.75 -6.32 -33.50
C ALA A 452 -7.11 -5.84 -32.09
N LYS A 453 -8.08 -6.50 -31.43
CA LYS A 453 -8.51 -6.20 -30.05
C LYS A 453 -8.08 -7.27 -29.04
N ARG A 454 -7.14 -8.13 -29.44
CA ARG A 454 -6.71 -9.29 -28.65
C ARG A 454 -6.00 -8.89 -27.35
N TYR A 455 -5.27 -7.80 -27.38
CA TYR A 455 -4.61 -7.31 -26.18
C TYR A 455 -5.63 -6.90 -25.10
N THR A 456 -6.65 -6.09 -25.47
CA THR A 456 -7.74 -5.72 -24.55
C THR A 456 -8.50 -6.95 -24.06
N ALA A 457 -8.75 -7.96 -24.93
CA ALA A 457 -9.39 -9.19 -24.51
C ALA A 457 -8.55 -9.97 -23.46
N ASN A 458 -7.23 -10.04 -23.63
CA ASN A 458 -6.34 -10.66 -22.65
C ASN A 458 -6.30 -9.87 -21.33
N ALA A 459 -6.27 -8.54 -21.39
CA ALA A 459 -6.33 -7.69 -20.21
C ALA A 459 -7.64 -7.88 -19.43
N LEU A 460 -8.78 -7.96 -20.13
CA LEU A 460 -10.08 -8.29 -19.53
C LEU A 460 -10.06 -9.67 -18.87
N ALA A 461 -9.54 -10.68 -19.57
CA ALA A 461 -9.46 -12.04 -19.04
C ALA A 461 -8.65 -12.12 -17.75
N ALA A 462 -7.51 -11.43 -17.68
CA ALA A 462 -6.70 -11.33 -16.47
C ALA A 462 -7.46 -10.67 -15.31
N GLN A 463 -8.19 -9.59 -15.57
CA GLN A 463 -9.03 -8.90 -14.59
C GLN A 463 -10.19 -9.77 -14.07
N LEU A 464 -10.66 -10.69 -14.91
CA LEU A 464 -11.81 -11.57 -14.63
C LEU A 464 -11.39 -12.94 -14.06
N GLY A 465 -10.22 -13.03 -13.43
CA GLY A 465 -9.75 -14.25 -12.79
C GLY A 465 -9.14 -15.28 -13.73
N GLY A 466 -8.59 -14.84 -14.86
CA GLY A 466 -7.93 -15.71 -15.84
C GLY A 466 -8.90 -16.47 -16.74
N LEU A 467 -10.00 -15.82 -17.13
CA LEU A 467 -10.95 -16.43 -18.06
C LEU A 467 -10.30 -16.81 -19.39
N PRO A 468 -10.76 -17.89 -20.06
CA PRO A 468 -10.29 -18.22 -21.40
C PRO A 468 -10.64 -17.11 -22.39
N VAL A 469 -9.72 -16.85 -23.34
CA VAL A 469 -9.91 -15.89 -24.42
C VAL A 469 -10.08 -16.64 -25.73
N ASP A 470 -11.31 -16.65 -26.23
CA ASP A 470 -11.71 -17.34 -27.45
C ASP A 470 -12.09 -16.36 -28.57
N THR A 471 -12.20 -16.85 -29.80
CA THR A 471 -12.74 -16.06 -30.90
C THR A 471 -14.26 -16.10 -30.87
N LEU A 472 -14.89 -14.95 -31.08
CA LEU A 472 -16.35 -14.85 -31.18
C LEU A 472 -16.85 -15.66 -32.37
N SER A 473 -17.83 -16.54 -32.12
CA SER A 473 -18.45 -17.36 -33.18
C SER A 473 -19.24 -16.48 -34.16
N ALA A 474 -19.25 -16.86 -35.44
CA ALA A 474 -20.03 -16.15 -36.45
C ALA A 474 -21.55 -16.18 -36.18
N SER A 475 -22.02 -17.13 -35.38
CA SER A 475 -23.42 -17.22 -34.93
C SER A 475 -23.80 -16.25 -33.79
N GLU A 476 -22.81 -15.64 -33.15
CA GLU A 476 -23.06 -14.69 -32.03
C GLU A 476 -23.27 -13.27 -32.56
N THR A 477 -24.47 -12.73 -32.35
CA THR A 477 -24.83 -11.38 -32.77
C THR A 477 -24.45 -10.38 -31.70
N THR A 478 -23.53 -9.47 -31.97
CA THR A 478 -23.16 -8.33 -31.13
C THR A 478 -22.60 -7.21 -31.99
N ALA A 479 -22.74 -5.96 -31.55
CA ALA A 479 -22.05 -4.79 -32.16
C ALA A 479 -20.67 -4.56 -31.49
N ALA A 480 -20.42 -5.14 -30.32
CA ALA A 480 -19.18 -4.93 -29.58
C ALA A 480 -18.00 -5.70 -30.21
N ASP A 481 -16.78 -5.21 -29.97
CA ASP A 481 -15.55 -5.87 -30.37
C ASP A 481 -15.22 -7.08 -29.52
N ILE A 482 -15.62 -7.03 -28.23
CA ILE A 482 -15.35 -8.07 -27.25
C ILE A 482 -16.64 -8.36 -26.48
N VAL A 483 -16.93 -9.64 -26.24
CA VAL A 483 -18.03 -10.07 -25.37
C VAL A 483 -17.42 -10.76 -24.13
N VAL A 484 -17.71 -10.21 -22.98
CA VAL A 484 -17.43 -10.85 -21.68
C VAL A 484 -18.66 -11.66 -21.29
N ARG A 485 -18.58 -12.98 -21.42
CA ARG A 485 -19.63 -13.91 -21.04
C ARG A 485 -19.47 -14.30 -19.57
N VAL A 486 -20.49 -14.04 -18.76
CA VAL A 486 -20.54 -14.33 -17.33
C VAL A 486 -21.49 -15.50 -17.10
N GLY A 487 -20.96 -16.69 -16.90
CA GLY A 487 -21.69 -17.94 -16.71
C GLY A 487 -21.90 -18.29 -15.23
N THR A 488 -22.49 -19.45 -14.98
CA THR A 488 -22.70 -20.01 -13.62
C THR A 488 -21.40 -20.40 -12.93
N ASP A 489 -20.32 -20.60 -13.72
CA ASP A 489 -18.96 -20.91 -13.28
C ASP A 489 -18.13 -19.67 -12.97
N PHE A 490 -18.68 -18.47 -13.12
CA PHE A 490 -17.96 -17.24 -12.83
C PHE A 490 -17.70 -17.13 -11.33
N ARG A 491 -16.43 -17.12 -10.96
CA ARG A 491 -15.99 -17.09 -9.56
C ARG A 491 -15.84 -15.69 -8.99
N GLY A 492 -15.94 -14.67 -9.82
CA GLY A 492 -15.74 -13.28 -9.43
C GLY A 492 -14.58 -12.63 -10.21
N LEU A 493 -14.39 -11.35 -9.98
CA LEU A 493 -13.18 -10.65 -10.44
C LEU A 493 -11.98 -11.23 -9.69
N ALA A 494 -10.79 -11.08 -10.25
CA ALA A 494 -9.55 -11.55 -9.61
C ALA A 494 -9.42 -11.14 -8.14
N THR A 495 -10.10 -10.08 -7.75
CA THR A 495 -10.20 -9.53 -6.39
C THR A 495 -11.14 -10.28 -5.45
N ASP A 496 -12.12 -11.01 -5.99
CA ASP A 496 -13.14 -11.69 -5.19
C ASP A 496 -12.75 -13.17 -4.93
N LEU A 497 -11.74 -13.68 -5.63
CA LEU A 497 -11.30 -15.07 -5.55
C LEU A 497 -10.40 -15.37 -4.33
N ALA A 498 -10.00 -14.34 -3.59
CA ALA A 498 -9.17 -14.46 -2.39
C ALA A 498 -9.97 -14.51 -1.07
N ARG A 499 -11.29 -14.74 -1.14
CA ARG A 499 -12.17 -14.96 0.02
C ARG A 499 -12.47 -16.42 0.28
#